data_88893ba2bd7fd4199554c9b828509c24
#
_entry.id   88893ba2bd7fd4199554c9b828509c24
#
_cell.length_a   1.000
_cell.length_b   1.000
_cell.length_c   1.000
_cell.angle_alpha   90.00
_cell.angle_beta   90.00
_cell.angle_gamma   90.00
#
_symmetry.space_group_name_H-M   'P 1'
#
loop_
_entity.id
_entity.type
_entity.pdbx_description
1 polymer ?
#
loop_
_entity_poly.entity_id
_entity_poly.type
_entity_poly.pdbx_seq_one_letter_code
_entity_poly.pdbx_strand_id
1 'polypeptide(L)'
;MLASVLARFLSHFTSFKGYRNPYYGIIVPSKLRPLWVLVEFSSLLPHYLLRRFLSLLHPVIGDRGLLDFVVWIIVTLDYPRFLSSFTGRFLARLAVKEKNVYVKADPATLLRRVVDIPPSFLAKEVACYSVLAKYYASYTIDTTSRTPMESLGELLKCLRRL
;
A
#
# COMPACT_ATOMS: atom_id res chain seq x y z
N MET A 1 0.49 -9.38 -9.64
CA MET A 1 0.90 -10.37 -10.67
C MET A 1 0.82 -9.82 -12.09
N LEU A 2 -0.33 -9.33 -12.58
CA LEU A 2 -0.46 -8.81 -13.95
C LEU A 2 0.49 -7.62 -14.21
N ALA A 3 0.55 -6.66 -13.30
CA ALA A 3 1.44 -5.51 -13.39
C ALA A 3 2.93 -5.91 -13.46
N SER A 4 3.37 -6.91 -12.71
CA SER A 4 4.76 -7.38 -12.74
C SER A 4 5.11 -8.09 -14.07
N VAL A 5 4.17 -8.83 -14.65
CA VAL A 5 4.35 -9.46 -15.97
C VAL A 5 4.44 -8.38 -17.04
N LEU A 6 3.52 -7.41 -17.01
CA LEU A 6 3.52 -6.27 -17.93
C LEU A 6 4.80 -5.42 -17.78
N ALA A 7 5.24 -5.17 -16.55
CA ALA A 7 6.47 -4.44 -16.29
C ALA A 7 7.69 -5.15 -16.89
N ARG A 8 7.78 -6.48 -16.72
CA ARG A 8 8.85 -7.29 -17.31
C ARG A 8 8.85 -7.22 -18.83
N PHE A 9 7.67 -7.26 -19.47
CA PHE A 9 7.55 -7.09 -20.91
C PHE A 9 7.99 -5.69 -21.34
N LEU A 10 7.50 -4.65 -20.67
CA LEU A 10 7.81 -3.25 -21.01
C LEU A 10 9.27 -2.86 -20.72
N SER A 11 9.95 -3.56 -19.83
CA SER A 11 11.38 -3.31 -19.56
C SER A 11 12.30 -3.53 -20.77
N HIS A 12 11.82 -4.23 -21.79
CA HIS A 12 12.54 -4.40 -23.07
C HIS A 12 12.52 -3.15 -23.94
N PHE A 13 11.57 -2.23 -23.71
CA PHE A 13 11.46 -1.00 -24.50
C PHE A 13 12.23 0.15 -23.86
N THR A 14 13.00 0.88 -24.66
CA THR A 14 13.86 1.98 -24.18
C THR A 14 13.09 3.08 -23.47
N SER A 15 11.85 3.35 -23.90
CA SER A 15 10.97 4.37 -23.30
C SER A 15 10.58 4.10 -21.84
N PHE A 16 10.74 2.87 -21.36
CA PHE A 16 10.42 2.44 -19.99
C PHE A 16 11.67 2.16 -19.15
N LYS A 17 12.86 2.24 -19.76
CA LYS A 17 14.12 2.03 -19.05
C LYS A 17 14.37 3.16 -18.05
N GLY A 18 14.63 2.78 -16.80
CA GLY A 18 15.03 3.71 -15.74
C GLY A 18 14.71 3.17 -14.37
N TYR A 19 15.63 3.38 -13.44
CA TYR A 19 15.51 2.87 -12.08
C TYR A 19 14.83 3.93 -11.19
N ARG A 20 13.51 4.00 -11.19
CA ARG A 20 12.77 4.79 -10.20
C ARG A 20 11.89 3.94 -9.28
N ASN A 21 11.49 2.76 -9.75
CA ASN A 21 10.63 1.89 -8.97
C ASN A 21 11.38 0.60 -8.59
N PRO A 22 11.67 0.37 -7.29
CA PRO A 22 12.40 -0.82 -6.85
C PRO A 22 11.66 -2.13 -7.15
N TYR A 23 10.32 -2.07 -7.33
CA TYR A 23 9.50 -3.27 -7.55
C TYR A 23 9.34 -3.65 -9.02
N TYR A 24 9.33 -2.67 -9.92
CA TYR A 24 9.09 -2.93 -11.36
C TYR A 24 10.33 -2.77 -12.22
N GLY A 25 11.35 -2.05 -11.74
CA GLY A 25 12.54 -1.76 -12.54
C GLY A 25 12.30 -0.90 -13.79
N ILE A 26 11.10 -0.31 -13.90
CA ILE A 26 10.69 0.54 -15.03
C ILE A 26 10.17 1.90 -14.56
N ILE A 27 10.17 2.87 -15.46
CA ILE A 27 9.49 4.16 -15.28
C ILE A 27 8.17 4.11 -16.05
N VAL A 28 7.05 4.34 -15.36
CA VAL A 28 5.76 4.49 -16.02
C VAL A 28 5.59 5.96 -16.45
N PRO A 29 5.54 6.26 -17.77
CA PRO A 29 5.31 7.62 -18.27
C PRO A 29 4.04 8.24 -17.69
N SER A 30 4.05 9.55 -17.42
CA SER A 30 2.94 10.24 -16.78
C SER A 30 1.59 10.04 -17.48
N LYS A 31 1.59 10.01 -18.82
CA LYS A 31 0.40 9.78 -19.64
C LYS A 31 -0.19 8.37 -19.48
N LEU A 32 0.62 7.37 -19.11
CA LEU A 32 0.21 5.97 -18.93
C LEU A 32 -0.12 5.62 -17.48
N ARG A 33 0.12 6.52 -16.52
CA ARG A 33 -0.16 6.27 -15.12
C ARG A 33 -1.63 5.89 -14.84
N PRO A 34 -2.65 6.57 -15.42
CA PRO A 34 -4.04 6.17 -15.20
C PRO A 34 -4.34 4.76 -15.72
N LEU A 35 -3.78 4.39 -16.87
CA LEU A 35 -3.91 3.03 -17.42
C LEU A 35 -3.21 2.01 -16.50
N TRP A 36 -2.04 2.35 -15.99
CA TRP A 36 -1.32 1.48 -15.04
C TRP A 36 -2.12 1.27 -13.76
N VAL A 37 -2.78 2.30 -13.25
CA VAL A 37 -3.70 2.17 -12.11
C VAL A 37 -4.79 1.14 -12.37
N LEU A 38 -5.35 1.08 -13.58
CA LEU A 38 -6.35 0.06 -13.94
C LEU A 38 -5.75 -1.36 -13.95
N VAL A 39 -4.52 -1.51 -14.42
CA VAL A 39 -3.79 -2.79 -14.39
C VAL A 39 -3.56 -3.25 -12.95
N GLU A 40 -3.12 -2.36 -12.06
CA GLU A 40 -2.94 -2.64 -10.65
C GLU A 40 -4.28 -2.97 -9.97
N PHE A 41 -5.30 -2.19 -10.26
CA PHE A 41 -6.63 -2.41 -9.70
C PHE A 41 -7.23 -3.74 -10.16
N SER A 42 -7.03 -4.14 -11.41
CA SER A 42 -7.49 -5.45 -11.89
C SER A 42 -6.81 -6.62 -11.17
N SER A 43 -5.58 -6.41 -10.70
CA SER A 43 -4.87 -7.41 -9.87
C SER A 43 -5.37 -7.44 -8.42
N LEU A 44 -5.78 -6.29 -7.88
CA LEU A 44 -6.33 -6.17 -6.53
C LEU A 44 -7.76 -6.70 -6.44
N LEU A 45 -8.58 -6.41 -7.45
CA LEU A 45 -10.03 -6.61 -7.42
C LEU A 45 -10.46 -8.03 -7.04
N PRO A 46 -9.91 -9.11 -7.61
CA PRO A 46 -10.29 -10.47 -7.22
C PRO A 46 -10.03 -10.76 -5.74
N HIS A 47 -8.88 -10.34 -5.23
CA HIS A 47 -8.52 -10.52 -3.82
C HIS A 47 -9.43 -9.71 -2.89
N TYR A 48 -9.75 -8.48 -3.29
CA TYR A 48 -10.67 -7.63 -2.53
C TYR A 48 -12.08 -8.23 -2.48
N LEU A 49 -12.62 -8.68 -3.62
CA LEU A 49 -13.93 -9.29 -3.70
C LEU A 49 -14.00 -10.60 -2.90
N LEU A 50 -13.01 -11.47 -3.04
CA LEU A 50 -12.92 -12.70 -2.27
C LEU A 50 -12.89 -12.41 -0.76
N ARG A 51 -12.06 -11.50 -0.31
CA ARG A 51 -11.96 -11.09 1.09
C ARG A 51 -13.28 -10.50 1.58
N ARG A 52 -13.94 -9.68 0.76
CA ARG A 52 -15.25 -9.11 1.07
C ARG A 52 -16.33 -10.18 1.20
N PHE A 53 -16.33 -11.15 0.30
CA PHE A 53 -17.23 -12.30 0.36
C PHE A 53 -17.00 -13.13 1.63
N LEU A 54 -15.75 -13.49 1.91
CA LEU A 54 -15.42 -14.24 3.13
C LEU A 54 -15.80 -13.48 4.41
N SER A 55 -15.70 -12.16 4.40
CA SER A 55 -16.07 -11.32 5.56
C SER A 55 -17.57 -11.33 5.88
N LEU A 56 -18.42 -11.80 4.97
CA LEU A 56 -19.85 -12.02 5.25
C LEU A 56 -20.09 -13.29 6.06
N LEU A 57 -19.14 -14.23 6.00
CA LEU A 57 -19.26 -15.52 6.68
C LEU A 57 -18.48 -15.54 8.00
N HIS A 58 -17.30 -14.92 8.02
CA HIS A 58 -16.41 -14.92 9.17
C HIS A 58 -15.63 -13.60 9.28
N PRO A 59 -15.19 -13.19 10.50
CA PRO A 59 -14.25 -12.10 10.64
C PRO A 59 -12.95 -12.39 9.87
N VAL A 60 -12.56 -11.47 8.98
CA VAL A 60 -11.37 -11.61 8.14
C VAL A 60 -10.37 -10.54 8.50
N ILE A 61 -9.16 -10.93 8.86
CA ILE A 61 -8.02 -10.04 9.03
C ILE A 61 -7.18 -10.10 7.75
N GLY A 62 -7.00 -8.98 7.09
CA GLY A 62 -6.15 -8.87 5.90
C GLY A 62 -4.84 -8.18 6.23
N ASP A 63 -3.73 -8.77 5.82
CA ASP A 63 -2.46 -8.06 5.68
C ASP A 63 -2.56 -7.25 4.37
N ARG A 64 -2.52 -5.95 4.48
CA ARG A 64 -2.78 -4.97 3.41
C ARG A 64 -4.26 -4.83 3.00
N GLY A 65 -4.72 -3.60 3.02
CA GLY A 65 -6.08 -3.19 2.66
C GLY A 65 -6.13 -2.27 1.45
N LEU A 66 -7.26 -1.62 1.26
CA LEU A 66 -7.42 -0.61 0.21
C LEU A 66 -6.51 0.61 0.44
N LEU A 67 -6.22 0.94 1.69
CA LEU A 67 -5.32 2.03 2.03
C LEU A 67 -3.89 1.76 1.53
N ASP A 68 -3.41 0.53 1.72
CA ASP A 68 -2.10 0.12 1.21
C ASP A 68 -2.02 0.21 -0.32
N PHE A 69 -3.10 -0.15 -1.00
CA PHE A 69 -3.17 0.01 -2.45
C PHE A 69 -3.09 1.47 -2.88
N VAL A 70 -3.76 2.37 -2.17
CA VAL A 70 -3.68 3.81 -2.44
C VAL A 70 -2.25 4.32 -2.24
N VAL A 71 -1.60 3.96 -1.13
CA VAL A 71 -0.19 4.29 -0.88
C VAL A 71 0.71 3.72 -1.97
N TRP A 72 0.51 2.45 -2.31
CA TRP A 72 1.24 1.77 -3.38
C TRP A 72 1.19 2.56 -4.69
N ILE A 73 0.02 2.96 -5.16
CA ILE A 73 -0.14 3.74 -6.39
C ILE A 73 0.59 5.08 -6.31
N ILE A 74 0.42 5.80 -5.19
CA ILE A 74 1.04 7.13 -5.02
C ILE A 74 2.56 7.02 -5.08
N VAL A 75 3.13 6.04 -4.38
CA VAL A 75 4.58 5.92 -4.20
C VAL A 75 5.24 5.27 -5.41
N THR A 76 4.69 4.15 -5.91
CA THR A 76 5.28 3.39 -7.02
C THR A 76 5.18 4.09 -8.35
N LEU A 77 4.07 4.80 -8.61
CA LEU A 77 3.87 5.55 -9.85
C LEU A 77 4.28 7.03 -9.74
N ASP A 78 4.74 7.46 -8.54
CA ASP A 78 5.01 8.88 -8.26
C ASP A 78 3.81 9.75 -8.67
N TYR A 79 2.61 9.35 -8.23
CA TYR A 79 1.34 9.92 -8.67
C TYR A 79 0.51 10.48 -7.50
N PRO A 80 0.95 11.57 -6.83
CA PRO A 80 0.24 12.14 -5.67
C PRO A 80 -1.16 12.65 -6.03
N ARG A 81 -1.37 13.08 -7.26
CA ARG A 81 -2.70 13.52 -7.76
C ARG A 81 -3.72 12.38 -7.87
N PHE A 82 -3.30 11.13 -7.65
CA PHE A 82 -4.21 9.98 -7.67
C PHE A 82 -5.38 10.16 -6.69
N LEU A 83 -5.14 10.68 -5.49
CA LEU A 83 -6.20 10.96 -4.50
C LEU A 83 -7.27 11.95 -4.99
N SER A 84 -6.90 12.86 -5.90
CA SER A 84 -7.84 13.81 -6.50
C SER A 84 -8.61 13.21 -7.68
N SER A 85 -8.20 12.04 -8.19
CA SER A 85 -8.88 11.33 -9.27
C SER A 85 -10.20 10.71 -8.79
N PHE A 86 -11.10 10.41 -9.74
CA PHE A 86 -12.35 9.70 -9.41
C PHE A 86 -12.06 8.35 -8.74
N THR A 87 -11.17 7.55 -9.31
CA THR A 87 -10.78 6.23 -8.77
C THR A 87 -10.15 6.34 -7.38
N GLY A 88 -9.24 7.30 -7.18
CA GLY A 88 -8.59 7.52 -5.89
C GLY A 88 -9.60 7.90 -4.80
N ARG A 89 -10.51 8.84 -5.10
CA ARG A 89 -11.59 9.22 -4.17
C ARG A 89 -12.55 8.08 -3.86
N PHE A 90 -12.89 7.28 -4.86
CA PHE A 90 -13.72 6.10 -4.67
C PHE A 90 -13.06 5.08 -3.74
N LEU A 91 -11.79 4.75 -3.98
CA LEU A 91 -11.04 3.82 -3.12
C LEU A 91 -10.84 4.36 -1.70
N ALA A 92 -10.56 5.65 -1.56
CA ALA A 92 -10.47 6.29 -0.25
C ALA A 92 -11.77 6.18 0.53
N ARG A 93 -12.92 6.40 -0.12
CA ARG A 93 -14.25 6.21 0.51
C ARG A 93 -14.52 4.76 0.92
N LEU A 94 -14.05 3.78 0.14
CA LEU A 94 -14.16 2.38 0.52
C LEU A 94 -13.23 2.05 1.69
N ALA A 95 -12.02 2.59 1.71
CA ALA A 95 -11.05 2.38 2.78
C ALA A 95 -11.53 2.90 4.15
N VAL A 96 -12.32 3.98 4.17
CA VAL A 96 -12.97 4.48 5.41
C VAL A 96 -13.87 3.44 6.05
N LYS A 97 -14.49 2.56 5.25
CA LYS A 97 -15.41 1.53 5.74
C LYS A 97 -14.67 0.30 6.30
N GLU A 98 -13.37 0.21 6.08
CA GLU A 98 -12.53 -0.84 6.64
C GLU A 98 -12.00 -0.39 8.01
N LYS A 99 -11.90 -1.34 8.94
CA LYS A 99 -11.25 -1.08 10.24
C LYS A 99 -9.75 -1.24 10.07
N ASN A 100 -9.07 -0.14 9.76
CA ASN A 100 -7.64 -0.14 9.47
C ASN A 100 -6.81 0.03 10.74
N VAL A 101 -5.81 -0.84 10.92
CA VAL A 101 -4.80 -0.70 11.96
C VAL A 101 -3.48 -0.31 11.28
N TYR A 102 -2.97 0.86 11.60
CA TYR A 102 -1.68 1.33 11.11
C TYR A 102 -0.56 0.87 12.04
N VAL A 103 0.29 -0.01 11.55
CA VAL A 103 1.48 -0.46 12.25
C VAL A 103 2.67 0.37 11.78
N LYS A 104 3.25 1.16 12.67
CA LYS A 104 4.37 2.05 12.36
C LYS A 104 5.62 1.69 13.13
N ALA A 105 6.77 2.11 12.62
CA ALA A 105 8.02 2.22 13.36
C ALA A 105 8.72 3.54 12.97
N ASP A 106 9.70 3.97 13.76
CA ASP A 106 10.51 5.13 13.40
C ASP A 106 11.34 4.84 12.13
N PRO A 107 11.68 5.88 11.34
CA PRO A 107 12.40 5.69 10.07
C PRO A 107 13.75 5.00 10.22
N ALA A 108 14.49 5.22 11.30
CA ALA A 108 15.79 4.60 11.51
C ALA A 108 15.64 3.09 11.78
N THR A 109 14.63 2.70 12.52
CA THR A 109 14.28 1.29 12.75
C THR A 109 13.81 0.62 11.46
N LEU A 110 13.00 1.29 10.64
CA LEU A 110 12.55 0.77 9.34
C LEU A 110 13.72 0.57 8.39
N LEU A 111 14.66 1.52 8.29
CA LEU A 111 15.86 1.40 7.45
C LEU A 111 16.75 0.22 7.87
N ARG A 112 16.78 -0.12 9.16
CA ARG A 112 17.52 -1.31 9.63
C ARG A 112 16.81 -2.63 9.30
N ARG A 113 15.48 -2.62 9.21
CA ARG A 113 14.66 -3.82 8.95
C ARG A 113 14.54 -4.14 7.46
N VAL A 114 14.65 -3.14 6.61
CA VAL A 114 14.41 -3.25 5.17
C VAL A 114 15.73 -3.02 4.42
N VAL A 115 16.28 -4.08 3.83
CA VAL A 115 17.60 -4.05 3.18
C VAL A 115 17.51 -3.67 1.69
N ASP A 116 16.41 -4.05 1.02
CA ASP A 116 16.33 -4.02 -0.45
C ASP A 116 15.60 -2.79 -1.02
N ILE A 117 15.12 -1.88 -0.17
CA ILE A 117 14.37 -0.71 -0.61
C ILE A 117 15.22 0.56 -0.45
N PRO A 118 15.35 1.39 -1.49
CA PRO A 118 16.07 2.66 -1.39
C PRO A 118 15.50 3.55 -0.28
N PRO A 119 16.36 4.18 0.55
CA PRO A 119 15.91 5.05 1.66
C PRO A 119 14.95 6.15 1.24
N SER A 120 15.16 6.73 0.05
CA SER A 120 14.28 7.78 -0.50
C SER A 120 12.87 7.26 -0.83
N PHE A 121 12.76 6.00 -1.24
CA PHE A 121 11.48 5.36 -1.52
C PHE A 121 10.75 5.05 -0.21
N LEU A 122 11.44 4.46 0.75
CA LEU A 122 10.89 4.19 2.08
C LEU A 122 10.42 5.47 2.78
N ALA A 123 11.19 6.57 2.68
CA ALA A 123 10.79 7.86 3.25
C ALA A 123 9.47 8.37 2.65
N LYS A 124 9.28 8.26 1.32
CA LYS A 124 8.01 8.63 0.67
C LYS A 124 6.86 7.74 1.14
N GLU A 125 7.08 6.45 1.27
CA GLU A 125 6.08 5.49 1.72
C GLU A 125 5.64 5.81 3.15
N VAL A 126 6.58 5.98 4.07
CA VAL A 126 6.31 6.36 5.47
C VAL A 126 5.59 7.70 5.56
N ALA A 127 6.01 8.70 4.78
CA ALA A 127 5.34 10.01 4.76
C ALA A 127 3.88 9.87 4.27
N CYS A 128 3.65 9.10 3.21
CA CYS A 128 2.31 8.86 2.68
C CYS A 128 1.41 8.15 3.70
N TYR A 129 1.90 7.07 4.33
CA TYR A 129 1.19 6.39 5.41
C TYR A 129 0.91 7.30 6.61
N SER A 130 1.88 8.09 7.03
CA SER A 130 1.72 8.99 8.17
C SER A 130 0.62 10.03 7.97
N VAL A 131 0.46 10.51 6.74
CA VAL A 131 -0.63 11.43 6.39
C VAL A 131 -1.95 10.69 6.33
N LEU A 132 -2.03 9.59 5.59
CA LEU A 132 -3.29 8.87 5.38
C LEU A 132 -3.80 8.21 6.65
N ALA A 133 -2.92 7.67 7.49
CA ALA A 133 -3.32 7.04 8.74
C ALA A 133 -4.05 7.99 9.70
N LYS A 134 -3.74 9.30 9.67
CA LYS A 134 -4.46 10.30 10.49
C LYS A 134 -5.96 10.37 10.16
N TYR A 135 -6.33 10.02 8.93
CA TYR A 135 -7.72 10.12 8.45
C TYR A 135 -8.42 8.77 8.35
N TYR A 136 -7.66 7.68 8.19
CA TYR A 136 -8.20 6.37 7.81
C TYR A 136 -7.89 5.25 8.79
N ALA A 137 -6.90 5.40 9.69
CA ALA A 137 -6.59 4.38 10.67
C ALA A 137 -7.53 4.48 11.87
N SER A 138 -8.16 3.35 12.21
CA SER A 138 -8.94 3.22 13.45
C SER A 138 -8.03 3.13 14.67
N TYR A 139 -6.85 2.53 14.48
CA TYR A 139 -5.80 2.39 15.49
C TYR A 139 -4.41 2.56 14.90
N THR A 140 -3.48 3.01 15.73
CA THR A 140 -2.05 3.08 15.38
C THR A 140 -1.25 2.32 16.43
N ILE A 141 -0.41 1.40 15.99
CA ILE A 141 0.50 0.63 16.83
C ILE A 141 1.93 1.03 16.49
N ASP A 142 2.68 1.49 17.49
CA ASP A 142 4.10 1.80 17.34
C ASP A 142 4.95 0.60 17.74
N THR A 143 5.74 0.10 16.80
CA THR A 143 6.60 -1.07 16.98
C THR A 143 8.09 -0.72 17.08
N THR A 144 8.42 0.56 17.24
CA THR A 144 9.81 1.06 17.24
C THR A 144 10.69 0.32 18.24
N SER A 145 10.23 0.23 19.49
CA SER A 145 10.96 -0.39 20.61
C SER A 145 10.36 -1.71 21.08
N ARG A 146 9.36 -2.23 20.39
CA ARG A 146 8.62 -3.43 20.80
C ARG A 146 9.13 -4.69 20.12
N THR A 147 9.05 -5.78 20.84
CA THR A 147 9.23 -7.12 20.28
C THR A 147 8.03 -7.51 19.41
N PRO A 148 8.18 -8.49 18.50
CA PRO A 148 7.06 -9.02 17.73
C PRO A 148 5.90 -9.51 18.59
N MET A 149 6.19 -10.16 19.73
CA MET A 149 5.17 -10.69 20.64
C MET A 149 4.38 -9.59 21.35
N GLU A 150 5.04 -8.53 21.80
CA GLU A 150 4.37 -7.36 22.39
C GLU A 150 3.49 -6.65 21.37
N SER A 151 3.99 -6.50 20.13
CA SER A 151 3.24 -5.91 19.03
C SER A 151 2.00 -6.73 18.68
N LEU A 152 2.12 -8.06 18.64
CA LEU A 152 1.01 -8.97 18.41
C LEU A 152 -0.02 -8.88 19.56
N GLY A 153 0.45 -8.85 20.82
CA GLY A 153 -0.43 -8.69 21.97
C GLY A 153 -1.26 -7.42 21.93
N GLU A 154 -0.66 -6.29 21.48
CA GLU A 154 -1.37 -5.03 21.31
C GLU A 154 -2.36 -5.09 20.14
N LEU A 155 -1.95 -5.67 19.00
CA LEU A 155 -2.84 -5.87 17.85
C LEU A 155 -4.09 -6.65 18.26
N LEU A 156 -3.93 -7.75 18.99
CA LEU A 156 -5.06 -8.56 19.46
C LEU A 156 -5.98 -7.79 20.42
N LYS A 157 -5.42 -6.93 21.29
CA LYS A 157 -6.23 -6.03 22.13
C LYS A 157 -7.01 -5.01 21.29
N CYS A 158 -6.38 -4.43 20.26
CA CYS A 158 -7.06 -3.52 19.34
C CYS A 158 -8.21 -4.22 18.61
N LEU A 159 -7.98 -5.41 18.07
CA LEU A 159 -8.99 -6.16 17.30
C LEU A 159 -10.21 -6.54 18.15
N ARG A 160 -10.05 -6.78 19.45
CA ARG A 160 -11.18 -7.04 20.37
C ARG A 160 -12.04 -5.80 20.64
N ARG A 161 -11.52 -4.60 20.38
CA ARG A 161 -12.22 -3.33 20.58
C ARG A 161 -12.87 -2.79 19.30
N LEU A 162 -12.52 -3.34 18.16
CA LEU A 162 -13.07 -3.01 16.83
C LEU A 162 -14.33 -3.84 16.54
#